data_bc910b1d1665b85642755ebda7422db6
#
_entry.id   bc910b1d1665b85642755ebda7422db6
#
_cell.length_a   1.000
_cell.length_b   1.000
_cell.length_c   1.000
_cell.angle_alpha   90.00
_cell.angle_beta   90.00
_cell.angle_gamma   90.00
#
_symmetry.space_group_name_H-M   'P 1'
#
loop_
_entity.id
_entity.type
_entity.pdbx_description
1 polymer ?
#
loop_
_entity_poly.entity_id
_entity_poly.type
_entity_poly.pdbx_seq_one_letter_code
_entity_poly.pdbx_strand_id
1 'polypeptide(L)'
;MARQSQRYWLTFPAERAKRPLVWELSKKFDLVFDIRSANVTDKVGIIALELTGDQKILAAAVKWLRKNRVEVDPIELDVIEG
;
A
#
# COMPACT_ATOMS: atom_id res chain seq x y z
N MET A 1 -5.41 -10.46 -18.94
CA MET A 1 -5.10 -10.05 -17.71
C MET A 1 -5.00 -8.62 -17.61
N ALA A 2 -5.71 -8.03 -16.75
CA ALA A 2 -5.73 -6.62 -16.58
C ALA A 2 -4.71 -6.21 -15.58
N ARG A 3 -3.75 -5.44 -16.01
CA ARG A 3 -2.80 -4.84 -15.08
C ARG A 3 -3.25 -3.43 -14.82
N GLN A 4 -3.21 -3.01 -13.61
CA GLN A 4 -3.57 -1.65 -13.26
C GLN A 4 -2.70 -1.14 -12.13
N SER A 5 -2.64 0.16 -12.00
CA SER A 5 -1.89 0.81 -10.94
C SER A 5 -2.87 1.53 -10.04
N GLN A 6 -2.62 1.46 -8.77
CA GLN A 6 -3.46 2.13 -7.79
C GLN A 6 -2.56 2.65 -6.67
N ARG A 7 -2.80 3.86 -6.23
CA ARG A 7 -2.05 4.45 -5.13
C ARG A 7 -2.88 4.39 -3.86
N TYR A 8 -2.18 4.20 -2.75
CA TYR A 8 -2.82 4.11 -1.45
C TYR A 8 -2.01 4.87 -0.42
N TRP A 9 -2.71 5.46 0.54
CA TRP A 9 -2.09 5.92 1.76
C TRP A 9 -2.16 4.75 2.72
N LEU A 10 -1.01 4.34 3.23
CA LEU A 10 -0.95 3.28 4.22
C LEU A 10 -0.55 3.90 5.54
N THR A 11 -1.34 3.66 6.58
CA THR A 11 -1.03 4.16 7.91
C THR A 11 -0.74 2.97 8.81
N PHE A 12 0.47 2.96 9.36
CA PHE A 12 0.93 1.85 10.20
C PHE A 12 0.97 2.36 11.64
N PRO A 13 0.24 1.74 12.56
CA PRO A 13 0.35 2.13 13.97
C PRO A 13 1.72 1.74 14.51
N ALA A 14 2.11 2.34 15.63
CA ALA A 14 3.46 2.18 16.17
C ALA A 14 3.88 0.74 16.32
N GLU A 15 2.99 -0.09 16.81
CA GLU A 15 3.31 -1.51 17.03
C GLU A 15 3.51 -2.25 15.72
N ARG A 16 2.92 -1.78 14.63
CA ARG A 16 3.09 -2.40 13.32
C ARG A 16 4.25 -1.81 12.56
N ALA A 17 4.68 -0.60 12.91
CA ALA A 17 5.80 0.04 12.25
C ALA A 17 7.11 -0.71 12.49
N LYS A 18 7.17 -1.52 13.54
CA LYS A 18 8.37 -2.29 13.81
C LYS A 18 8.46 -3.54 12.96
N ARG A 19 7.36 -3.94 12.35
CA ARG A 19 7.33 -5.14 11.53
C ARG A 19 7.53 -4.73 10.07
N PRO A 20 8.37 -5.40 9.31
CA PRO A 20 8.64 -5.00 7.93
C PRO A 20 7.50 -5.42 7.00
N LEU A 21 6.34 -4.81 7.18
CA LEU A 21 5.13 -5.20 6.46
C LEU A 21 5.22 -4.97 4.96
N VAL A 22 5.87 -3.88 4.52
CA VAL A 22 6.02 -3.63 3.09
C VAL A 22 6.88 -4.72 2.46
N TRP A 23 7.94 -5.15 3.15
CA TRP A 23 8.78 -6.22 2.66
C TRP A 23 8.00 -7.54 2.61
N GLU A 24 7.21 -7.83 3.66
CA GLU A 24 6.39 -9.04 3.69
C GLU A 24 5.38 -9.01 2.55
N LEU A 25 4.79 -7.86 2.29
CA LEU A 25 3.84 -7.70 1.21
C LEU A 25 4.51 -7.99 -0.13
N SER A 26 5.74 -7.50 -0.33
CA SER A 26 6.46 -7.72 -1.57
C SER A 26 6.82 -9.18 -1.79
N LYS A 27 7.01 -9.93 -0.71
CA LYS A 27 7.32 -11.34 -0.82
C LYS A 27 6.07 -12.17 -1.09
N LYS A 28 4.93 -11.68 -0.61
CA LYS A 28 3.71 -12.46 -0.68
C LYS A 28 2.93 -12.23 -1.97
N PHE A 29 3.01 -11.07 -2.55
CA PHE A 29 2.21 -10.71 -3.71
C PHE A 29 3.09 -10.26 -4.87
N ASP A 30 2.75 -10.72 -6.06
CA ASP A 30 3.50 -10.38 -7.25
C ASP A 30 2.99 -9.03 -7.79
N LEU A 31 3.52 -7.97 -7.23
CA LEU A 31 3.14 -6.62 -7.61
C LEU A 31 4.39 -5.78 -7.73
N VAL A 32 4.31 -4.71 -8.52
CA VAL A 32 5.38 -3.72 -8.56
C VAL A 32 5.06 -2.67 -7.50
N PHE A 33 6.02 -2.39 -6.64
CA PHE A 33 5.87 -1.46 -5.55
C PHE A 33 6.67 -0.20 -5.80
N ASP A 34 6.05 0.93 -5.67
CA ASP A 34 6.72 2.20 -5.87
C ASP A 34 6.33 3.13 -4.72
N ILE A 35 7.27 3.43 -3.84
CA ILE A 35 7.01 4.31 -2.72
C ILE A 35 7.08 5.73 -3.21
N ARG A 36 5.96 6.44 -3.14
CA ARG A 36 5.88 7.83 -3.61
C ARG A 36 6.24 8.82 -2.50
N SER A 37 5.96 8.47 -1.28
CA SER A 37 6.21 9.36 -0.15
C SER A 37 6.22 8.52 1.11
N ALA A 38 7.02 8.88 2.06
CA ALA A 38 7.06 8.15 3.34
C ALA A 38 7.38 9.12 4.46
N ASN A 39 6.63 9.01 5.56
CA ASN A 39 6.86 9.80 6.73
C ASN A 39 6.68 8.88 7.92
N VAL A 40 7.77 8.52 8.56
CA VAL A 40 7.73 7.56 9.66
C VAL A 40 8.23 8.24 10.92
N THR A 41 7.42 8.18 11.97
CA THR A 41 7.81 8.70 13.27
C THR A 41 7.82 7.53 14.24
N ASP A 42 8.16 7.77 15.50
CA ASP A 42 8.14 6.69 16.49
C ASP A 42 6.71 6.34 16.89
N LYS A 43 5.70 7.10 16.45
CA LYS A 43 4.32 6.80 16.80
C LYS A 43 3.52 6.25 15.64
N VAL A 44 3.84 6.63 14.42
CA VAL A 44 3.06 6.19 13.29
C VAL A 44 3.90 6.29 12.01
N GLY A 45 3.64 5.44 11.07
CA GLY A 45 4.26 5.52 9.75
C GLY A 45 3.17 5.73 8.72
N ILE A 46 3.35 6.70 7.84
CA ILE A 46 2.41 6.96 6.76
C ILE A 46 3.18 6.89 5.46
N ILE A 47 2.74 6.03 4.56
CA ILE A 47 3.43 5.80 3.30
C ILE A 47 2.45 5.91 2.17
N ALA A 48 2.80 6.66 1.13
CA ALA A 48 2.03 6.66 -0.10
C ALA A 48 2.68 5.66 -1.03
N LEU A 49 1.98 4.61 -1.35
CA LEU A 49 2.52 3.49 -2.10
C LEU A 49 1.69 3.26 -3.36
N GLU A 50 2.37 3.12 -4.48
CA GLU A 50 1.69 2.77 -5.72
C GLU A 50 1.95 1.30 -6.00
N LEU A 51 0.88 0.55 -6.22
CA LEU A 51 0.97 -0.87 -6.54
C LEU A 51 0.49 -1.09 -7.96
N THR A 52 1.24 -1.84 -8.72
CA THR A 52 0.89 -2.15 -10.10
C THR A 52 0.90 -3.66 -10.30
N GLY A 53 -0.16 -4.17 -10.87
CA GLY A 53 -0.26 -5.58 -11.17
C GLY A 53 -1.68 -6.01 -11.49
N ASP A 54 -1.92 -7.31 -11.37
CA ASP A 54 -3.22 -7.88 -11.65
C ASP A 54 -4.23 -7.39 -10.62
N GLN A 55 -5.41 -7.05 -11.07
CA GLN A 55 -6.45 -6.51 -10.19
C GLN A 55 -6.79 -7.44 -9.04
N LYS A 56 -6.82 -8.73 -9.27
CA LYS A 56 -7.15 -9.67 -8.19
C LYS A 56 -6.05 -9.72 -7.14
N ILE A 57 -4.81 -9.60 -7.58
CA ILE A 57 -3.68 -9.59 -6.65
C ILE A 57 -3.68 -8.30 -5.86
N LEU A 58 -4.01 -7.17 -6.50
CA LEU A 58 -4.13 -5.90 -5.80
C LEU A 58 -5.19 -5.98 -4.70
N ALA A 59 -6.34 -6.54 -5.01
CA ALA A 59 -7.42 -6.67 -4.03
C ALA A 59 -6.99 -7.55 -2.85
N ALA A 60 -6.28 -8.64 -3.14
CA ALA A 60 -5.81 -9.54 -2.09
C ALA A 60 -4.76 -8.85 -1.21
N ALA A 61 -3.90 -8.04 -1.81
CA ALA A 61 -2.87 -7.32 -1.06
C ALA A 61 -3.49 -6.29 -0.11
N VAL A 62 -4.49 -5.55 -0.57
CA VAL A 62 -5.18 -4.58 0.28
C VAL A 62 -5.86 -5.29 1.44
N LYS A 63 -6.51 -6.41 1.17
CA LYS A 63 -7.18 -7.18 2.20
C LYS A 63 -6.18 -7.68 3.25
N TRP A 64 -5.02 -8.15 2.79
CA TRP A 64 -3.98 -8.62 3.69
C TRP A 64 -3.47 -7.49 4.59
N LEU A 65 -3.26 -6.30 4.02
CA LEU A 65 -2.81 -5.16 4.79
C LEU A 65 -3.83 -4.79 5.86
N ARG A 66 -5.10 -4.74 5.50
CA ARG A 66 -6.14 -4.42 6.48
C ARG A 66 -6.23 -5.47 7.58
N LYS A 67 -6.02 -6.72 7.22
CA LYS A 67 -6.02 -7.80 8.21
C LYS A 67 -4.87 -7.64 9.19
N ASN A 68 -3.79 -7.03 8.77
CA ASN A 68 -2.64 -6.77 9.62
C ASN A 68 -2.71 -5.40 10.29
N ARG A 69 -3.90 -4.83 10.33
CA ARG A 69 -4.18 -3.56 11.03
C ARG A 69 -3.50 -2.35 10.41
N VAL A 70 -3.22 -2.40 9.13
CA VAL A 70 -2.73 -1.24 8.40
C VAL A 70 -3.96 -0.56 7.81
N GLU A 71 -4.08 0.73 8.01
CA GLU A 71 -5.15 1.48 7.38
C GLU A 71 -4.77 1.72 5.94
N VAL A 72 -5.67 1.41 5.02
CA VAL A 72 -5.42 1.54 3.60
C VAL A 72 -6.50 2.43 3.01
N ASP A 73 -6.09 3.60 2.51
CA ASP A 73 -7.02 4.53 1.89
C ASP A 73 -6.59 4.77 0.45
N PRO A 74 -7.44 4.49 -0.52
CA PRO A 74 -7.07 4.72 -1.92
C PRO A 74 -6.89 6.21 -2.19
N ILE A 75 -5.90 6.57 -2.96
CA ILE A 75 -5.69 7.94 -3.37
C ILE A 75 -6.30 8.05 -4.76
N GLU A 76 -7.36 8.84 -4.86
CA GLU A 76 -7.96 9.04 -6.12
C GLU A 76 -7.20 10.06 -6.89
N LEU A 77 -6.69 9.64 -8.03
CA LEU A 77 -6.02 10.57 -8.85
C LEU A 77 -7.04 11.28 -9.66
N ASP A 78 -7.32 12.47 -9.29
CA ASP A 78 -8.23 13.23 -9.92
C ASP A 78 -7.72 13.62 -11.19
N VAL A 79 -7.98 13.00 -12.14
CA VAL A 79 -7.44 13.28 -13.26
C VAL A 79 -8.12 14.20 -13.96
N ILE A 80 -8.11 15.24 -13.71
CA ILE A 80 -8.80 16.04 -14.26
C ILE A 80 -8.22 16.63 -15.19
N GLU A 81 -7.55 16.58 -15.63
CA GLU A 81 -7.10 17.11 -16.43
C GLU A 81 -7.56 17.10 -17.35
N GLY A 82 -7.96 17.26 -17.50
CA GLY A 82 -8.73 17.41 -18.57
C GLY A 82 -8.13 17.68 -19.57
#